data_34605953f178e7c7c0e1cf87358ebc40
#
_entry.id   34605953f178e7c7c0e1cf87358ebc40
#
_cell.length_a   1.000
_cell.length_b   1.000
_cell.length_c   1.000
_cell.angle_alpha   90.00
_cell.angle_beta   90.00
_cell.angle_gamma   90.00
#
_symmetry.space_group_name_H-M   'P 1'
#
loop_
_entity.id
_entity.type
_entity.pdbx_description
1 polymer ?
#
loop_
_entity_poly.entity_id
_entity_poly.type
_entity_poly.pdbx_seq_one_letter_code
_entity_poly.pdbx_strand_id
1 'polypeptide(L)'
;MEQKFFICETCGNIIAMVKPSGVPVMCCGKKMKEIVPNTTDASQEKHVPVYTVEGNLVKVQVGSAPHPMLAAHHIEWVSLQTKSGNQRKALVVDGAPEVTFALTDGDEVEAVYAYCNLHGLWKA
;
A
#
# COMPACT_ATOMS: atom_id res chain seq x y z
N MET A 1 -8.16 8.91 9.26
CA MET A 1 -7.44 8.02 10.19
C MET A 1 -6.38 7.26 9.43
N GLU A 2 -5.17 7.26 9.95
CA GLU A 2 -4.04 6.58 9.32
C GLU A 2 -4.27 5.07 9.22
N GLN A 3 -4.01 4.48 8.06
CA GLN A 3 -4.09 3.03 7.88
C GLN A 3 -2.93 2.34 8.59
N LYS A 4 -3.22 1.21 9.23
CA LYS A 4 -2.21 0.33 9.83
C LYS A 4 -2.33 -1.06 9.24
N PHE A 5 -1.20 -1.59 8.81
CA PHE A 5 -1.09 -2.93 8.23
C PHE A 5 -0.19 -3.79 9.10
N PHE A 6 -0.54 -5.06 9.23
CA PHE A 6 0.23 -6.03 10.01
C PHE A 6 0.50 -7.27 9.20
N ILE A 7 1.64 -7.91 9.43
CA ILE A 7 2.06 -9.12 8.74
C ILE A 7 2.36 -10.24 9.73
N CYS A 8 1.97 -11.46 9.37
CA CYS A 8 2.46 -12.67 10.02
C CYS A 8 3.77 -13.08 9.37
N GLU A 9 4.85 -13.03 10.13
CA GLU A 9 6.19 -13.37 9.59
C GLU A 9 6.36 -14.88 9.31
N THR A 10 5.43 -15.72 9.79
CA THR A 10 5.45 -17.16 9.54
C THR A 10 4.75 -17.54 8.25
N CYS A 11 3.50 -17.10 8.04
CA CYS A 11 2.71 -17.50 6.86
C CYS A 11 2.55 -16.40 5.81
N GLY A 12 2.91 -15.16 6.12
CA GLY A 12 2.81 -14.03 5.19
C GLY A 12 1.45 -13.37 5.11
N ASN A 13 0.48 -13.74 5.94
CA ASN A 13 -0.80 -13.04 5.99
C ASN A 13 -0.60 -11.57 6.30
N ILE A 14 -1.26 -10.70 5.53
CA ILE A 14 -1.30 -9.26 5.77
C ILE A 14 -2.73 -8.86 6.05
N ILE A 15 -2.91 -8.07 7.11
CA ILE A 15 -4.22 -7.52 7.48
C ILE A 15 -4.15 -5.99 7.59
N ALA A 16 -5.28 -5.33 7.35
CA ALA A 16 -5.47 -3.92 7.66
C ALA A 16 -6.35 -3.82 8.91
N MET A 17 -5.96 -2.99 9.87
CA MET A 17 -6.74 -2.77 11.09
C MET A 17 -7.77 -1.68 10.85
N VAL A 18 -9.04 -2.06 10.86
CA VAL A 18 -10.15 -1.10 10.75
C VAL A 18 -10.22 -0.25 12.02
N LYS A 19 -10.08 -0.90 13.18
CA LYS A 19 -10.07 -0.22 14.48
C LYS A 19 -9.05 -0.90 15.40
N PRO A 20 -7.89 -0.30 15.62
CA PRO A 20 -6.92 -0.87 16.56
C PRO A 20 -7.35 -0.62 18.00
N SER A 21 -7.46 -1.68 18.78
CA SER A 21 -7.77 -1.60 20.22
C SER A 21 -6.50 -1.55 21.09
N GLY A 22 -5.34 -1.83 20.49
CA GLY A 22 -4.09 -2.00 21.22
C GLY A 22 -3.79 -3.46 21.60
N VAL A 23 -4.77 -4.34 21.45
CA VAL A 23 -4.56 -5.78 21.66
C VAL A 23 -3.96 -6.38 20.40
N PRO A 24 -2.85 -7.13 20.50
CA PRO A 24 -2.21 -7.70 19.33
C PRO A 24 -3.06 -8.79 18.68
N VAL A 25 -3.03 -8.83 17.33
CA VAL A 25 -3.62 -9.92 16.56
C VAL A 25 -2.59 -11.05 16.48
N MET A 26 -3.02 -12.26 16.77
CA MET A 26 -2.17 -13.45 16.73
C MET A 26 -2.38 -14.21 15.41
N CYS A 27 -1.29 -14.67 14.82
CA CYS A 27 -1.32 -15.56 13.66
C CYS A 27 -0.14 -16.53 13.74
N CYS A 28 -0.39 -17.81 13.46
CA CYS A 28 0.62 -18.87 13.59
C CYS A 28 1.28 -18.91 14.99
N GLY A 29 0.52 -18.65 16.03
CA GLY A 29 1.00 -18.68 17.42
C GLY A 29 1.87 -17.51 17.83
N LYS A 30 1.99 -16.47 17.00
CA LYS A 30 2.82 -15.27 17.27
C LYS A 30 2.02 -14.00 17.01
N LYS A 31 2.47 -12.93 17.64
CA LYS A 31 1.92 -11.59 17.36
C LYS A 31 2.24 -11.19 15.93
N MET A 32 1.24 -10.69 15.21
CA MET A 32 1.49 -10.05 13.93
C MET A 32 2.28 -8.75 14.13
N LYS A 33 3.20 -8.49 13.22
CA LYS A 33 4.08 -7.32 13.28
C LYS A 33 3.50 -6.19 12.45
N GLU A 34 3.50 -4.98 13.00
CA GLU A 34 3.13 -3.80 12.23
C GLU A 34 4.12 -3.56 11.09
N ILE A 35 3.62 -3.31 9.89
CA ILE A 35 4.44 -2.93 8.75
C ILE A 35 4.51 -1.40 8.74
N VAL A 36 5.67 -0.86 9.13
CA VAL A 36 5.87 0.59 9.15
C VAL A 36 6.36 1.04 7.77
N PRO A 37 5.67 1.95 7.08
CA PRO A 37 6.06 2.36 5.73
C PRO A 37 7.40 3.11 5.74
N ASN A 38 8.11 3.02 4.60
CA ASN A 38 9.35 3.76 4.33
C ASN A 38 10.51 3.43 5.29
N THR A 39 10.53 2.22 5.85
CA THR A 39 11.58 1.79 6.78
C THR A 39 12.52 0.73 6.22
N THR A 40 12.24 0.22 5.02
CA THR A 40 13.09 -0.75 4.34
C THR A 40 14.21 -0.03 3.58
N ASP A 41 15.43 -0.54 3.67
CA ASP A 41 16.57 -0.01 2.90
C ASP A 41 16.49 -0.49 1.46
N ALA A 42 15.91 0.34 0.61
CA ALA A 42 15.74 0.10 -0.83
C ALA A 42 15.56 1.43 -1.56
N SER A 43 15.56 1.37 -2.89
CA SER A 43 15.43 2.55 -3.74
C SER A 43 14.10 3.28 -3.53
N GLN A 44 14.16 4.52 -3.05
CA GLN A 44 12.96 5.34 -2.83
C GLN A 44 12.28 5.72 -4.13
N GLU A 45 13.03 6.08 -5.17
CA GLU A 45 12.48 6.49 -6.46
C GLU A 45 11.70 5.39 -7.19
N LYS A 46 11.92 4.11 -6.84
CA LYS A 46 11.17 2.98 -7.40
C LYS A 46 10.02 2.52 -6.51
N HIS A 47 9.98 2.90 -5.25
CA HIS A 47 9.05 2.36 -4.27
C HIS A 47 8.04 3.36 -3.75
N VAL A 48 8.45 4.61 -3.51
CA VAL A 48 7.51 5.63 -3.00
C VAL A 48 6.51 5.96 -4.12
N PRO A 49 5.21 5.76 -3.89
CA PRO A 49 4.22 6.06 -4.91
C PRO A 49 4.17 7.54 -5.23
N VAL A 50 3.90 7.83 -6.50
CA VAL A 50 3.66 9.20 -6.99
C VAL A 50 2.23 9.24 -7.49
N TYR A 51 1.47 10.27 -7.13
CA TYR A 51 0.09 10.37 -7.57
C TYR A 51 -0.28 11.78 -8.02
N THR A 52 -1.27 11.84 -8.91
CA THR A 52 -1.90 13.08 -9.36
C THR A 52 -3.40 12.96 -9.19
N VAL A 53 -4.06 14.08 -8.95
CA VAL A 53 -5.52 14.15 -8.86
C VAL A 53 -6.02 14.98 -10.04
N GLU A 54 -6.86 14.35 -10.89
CA GLU A 54 -7.48 15.00 -12.04
C GLU A 54 -9.00 14.85 -11.91
N GLY A 55 -9.70 15.91 -11.56
CA GLY A 55 -11.12 15.84 -11.25
C GLY A 55 -11.35 14.88 -10.08
N ASN A 56 -12.16 13.84 -10.30
CA ASN A 56 -12.43 12.80 -9.30
C ASN A 56 -11.54 11.55 -9.45
N LEU A 57 -10.48 11.62 -10.28
CA LEU A 57 -9.59 10.50 -10.50
C LEU A 57 -8.25 10.73 -9.79
N VAL A 58 -7.79 9.71 -9.08
CA VAL A 58 -6.45 9.65 -8.49
C VAL A 58 -5.65 8.65 -9.27
N LYS A 59 -4.62 9.12 -9.98
CA LYS A 59 -3.73 8.29 -10.79
C LYS A 59 -2.45 8.06 -10.01
N VAL A 60 -2.12 6.81 -9.74
CA VAL A 60 -0.95 6.41 -8.94
C VAL A 60 0.03 5.64 -9.81
N GLN A 61 1.29 6.01 -9.74
CA GLN A 61 2.41 5.26 -10.31
C GLN A 61 3.39 4.90 -9.19
N VAL A 62 3.88 3.68 -9.18
CA VAL A 62 4.89 3.24 -8.23
C VAL A 62 6.20 3.00 -8.99
N GLY A 63 7.23 3.80 -8.84
CA GLY A 63 7.38 5.12 -8.20
C GLY A 63 7.67 6.17 -9.26
N SER A 64 8.46 7.22 -8.97
CA SER A 64 8.87 8.20 -9.99
C SER A 64 9.68 7.53 -11.11
N ALA A 65 10.52 6.56 -10.78
CA ALA A 65 11.04 5.56 -11.72
C ALA A 65 10.19 4.30 -11.59
N PRO A 66 9.65 3.74 -12.69
CA PRO A 66 8.71 2.61 -12.60
C PRO A 66 9.30 1.40 -11.87
N HIS A 67 8.56 0.89 -10.89
CA HIS A 67 8.92 -0.33 -10.17
C HIS A 67 8.77 -1.54 -11.08
N PRO A 68 9.65 -2.56 -10.99
CA PRO A 68 9.47 -3.80 -11.75
C PRO A 68 8.15 -4.50 -11.37
N MET A 69 7.56 -5.18 -12.36
CA MET A 69 6.32 -5.94 -12.21
C MET A 69 6.55 -7.39 -12.70
N LEU A 70 7.57 -8.05 -12.15
CA LEU A 70 7.95 -9.43 -12.47
C LEU A 70 7.36 -10.38 -11.42
N ALA A 71 7.21 -11.65 -11.75
CA ALA A 71 6.69 -12.65 -10.82
C ALA A 71 7.46 -12.70 -9.50
N ALA A 72 8.80 -12.58 -9.55
CA ALA A 72 9.65 -12.62 -8.36
C ALA A 72 9.73 -11.26 -7.63
N HIS A 73 9.44 -10.16 -8.30
CA HIS A 73 9.59 -8.80 -7.75
C HIS A 73 8.56 -7.86 -8.36
N HIS A 74 7.56 -7.49 -7.58
CA HIS A 74 6.45 -6.67 -8.06
C HIS A 74 5.75 -5.94 -6.92
N ILE A 75 4.96 -4.94 -7.28
CA ILE A 75 4.02 -4.29 -6.37
C ILE A 75 2.75 -5.15 -6.34
N GLU A 76 2.36 -5.62 -5.17
CA GLU A 76 1.19 -6.49 -5.02
C GLU A 76 -0.11 -5.70 -5.00
N TRP A 77 -0.13 -4.57 -4.28
CA TRP A 77 -1.33 -3.75 -4.15
C TRP A 77 -0.98 -2.30 -3.83
N VAL A 78 -1.93 -1.42 -4.11
CA VAL A 78 -1.92 -0.01 -3.73
C VAL A 78 -3.17 0.28 -2.92
N SER A 79 -3.01 0.97 -1.80
CA SER A 79 -4.10 1.39 -0.93
C SER A 79 -4.18 2.90 -0.85
N LEU A 80 -5.34 3.44 -1.16
CA LEU A 80 -5.62 4.86 -1.10
C LEU A 80 -6.35 5.17 0.20
N GLN A 81 -5.83 6.10 0.97
CA GLN A 81 -6.50 6.66 2.15
C GLN A 81 -7.07 8.01 1.79
N THR A 82 -8.36 8.18 2.04
CA THR A 82 -9.04 9.45 1.82
C THR A 82 -9.71 9.92 3.12
N LYS A 83 -10.26 11.13 3.08
CA LYS A 83 -10.99 11.73 4.19
C LYS A 83 -12.18 10.87 4.63
N SER A 84 -12.88 10.23 3.68
CA SER A 84 -14.09 9.45 3.94
C SER A 84 -13.87 7.95 4.03
N GLY A 85 -12.68 7.44 3.72
CA GLY A 85 -12.43 6.00 3.80
C GLY A 85 -11.21 5.55 3.00
N ASN A 86 -11.15 4.25 2.72
CA ASN A 86 -10.01 3.65 2.05
C ASN A 86 -10.45 2.82 0.85
N GLN A 87 -9.60 2.78 -0.17
CA GLN A 87 -9.77 1.92 -1.34
C GLN A 87 -8.47 1.15 -1.56
N ARG A 88 -8.56 -0.09 -1.99
CA ARG A 88 -7.38 -0.90 -2.31
C ARG A 88 -7.59 -1.63 -3.63
N LYS A 89 -6.57 -1.63 -4.48
CA LYS A 89 -6.55 -2.37 -5.73
C LYS A 89 -5.28 -3.21 -5.83
N ALA A 90 -5.44 -4.45 -6.29
CA ALA A 90 -4.31 -5.31 -6.62
C ALA A 90 -3.76 -4.92 -7.99
N LEU A 91 -2.44 -5.05 -8.15
CA LEU A 91 -1.77 -4.85 -9.43
C LEU A 91 -1.51 -6.20 -10.09
N VAL A 92 -1.39 -6.20 -11.42
CA VAL A 92 -1.17 -7.41 -12.22
C VAL A 92 0.31 -7.54 -12.56
N VAL A 93 0.90 -8.71 -12.28
CA VAL A 93 2.26 -9.05 -12.71
C VAL A 93 2.32 -8.95 -14.25
N ASP A 94 3.44 -8.45 -14.77
CA ASP A 94 3.67 -8.13 -16.18
C ASP A 94 2.85 -6.96 -16.72
N GLY A 95 2.05 -6.29 -15.86
CA GLY A 95 1.40 -5.02 -16.18
C GLY A 95 2.28 -3.83 -15.78
N ALA A 96 1.75 -2.62 -15.96
CA ALA A 96 2.40 -1.40 -15.49
C ALA A 96 2.21 -1.25 -13.97
N PRO A 97 3.18 -0.64 -13.25
CA PRO A 97 3.05 -0.36 -11.82
C PRO A 97 2.16 0.88 -11.58
N GLU A 98 0.95 0.83 -12.08
CA GLU A 98 0.02 1.96 -12.10
C GLU A 98 -1.38 1.50 -11.72
N VAL A 99 -2.14 2.40 -11.09
CA VAL A 99 -3.53 2.16 -10.75
C VAL A 99 -4.27 3.50 -10.66
N THR A 100 -5.56 3.49 -11.00
CA THR A 100 -6.41 4.67 -10.90
C THR A 100 -7.58 4.38 -9.96
N PHE A 101 -7.84 5.33 -9.05
CA PHE A 101 -8.98 5.31 -8.14
C PHE A 101 -9.95 6.43 -8.50
N ALA A 102 -11.22 6.21 -8.23
CA ALA A 102 -12.25 7.24 -8.35
C ALA A 102 -12.64 7.75 -6.96
N LEU A 103 -12.74 9.08 -6.82
CA LEU A 103 -13.25 9.73 -5.62
C LEU A 103 -14.70 10.14 -5.82
N THR A 104 -15.48 10.06 -4.77
CA THR A 104 -16.78 10.74 -4.73
C THR A 104 -16.56 12.25 -4.57
N ASP A 105 -17.57 13.05 -4.98
CA ASP A 105 -17.48 14.50 -4.87
C ASP A 105 -17.22 14.93 -3.42
N GLY A 106 -16.24 15.81 -3.25
CA GLY A 106 -15.86 16.36 -1.96
C GLY A 106 -14.89 15.50 -1.14
N ASP A 107 -14.54 14.29 -1.61
CA ASP A 107 -13.53 13.49 -0.95
C ASP A 107 -12.13 13.96 -1.32
N GLU A 108 -11.15 13.71 -0.43
CA GLU A 108 -9.78 14.19 -0.58
C GLU A 108 -8.78 13.09 -0.23
N VAL A 109 -7.67 13.02 -0.99
CA VAL A 109 -6.57 12.11 -0.71
C VAL A 109 -5.82 12.57 0.54
N GLU A 110 -5.58 11.63 1.45
CA GLU A 110 -4.73 11.83 2.62
C GLU A 110 -3.39 11.14 2.49
N ALA A 111 -3.37 9.92 1.93
CA ALA A 111 -2.15 9.14 1.76
C ALA A 111 -2.34 8.07 0.70
N VAL A 112 -1.23 7.65 0.10
CA VAL A 112 -1.17 6.52 -0.83
C VAL A 112 -0.12 5.55 -0.33
N TYR A 113 -0.47 4.26 -0.26
CA TYR A 113 0.41 3.18 0.16
C TYR A 113 0.63 2.20 -0.99
N ALA A 114 1.84 1.70 -1.13
CA ALA A 114 2.17 0.65 -2.09
C ALA A 114 2.97 -0.45 -1.39
N TYR A 115 2.65 -1.72 -1.68
CA TYR A 115 3.34 -2.85 -1.07
C TYR A 115 4.13 -3.65 -2.11
N CYS A 116 5.44 -3.72 -1.89
CA CYS A 116 6.37 -4.54 -2.67
C CYS A 116 6.58 -5.88 -1.96
N ASN A 117 6.50 -6.99 -2.70
CA ASN A 117 6.68 -8.33 -2.13
C ASN A 117 8.07 -8.55 -1.51
N LEU A 118 9.10 -7.85 -1.97
CA LEU A 118 10.46 -7.97 -1.44
C LEU A 118 10.85 -6.86 -0.48
N HIS A 119 10.36 -5.63 -0.68
CA HIS A 119 10.84 -4.45 0.03
C HIS A 119 9.79 -3.76 0.91
N GLY A 120 8.64 -4.40 1.12
CA GLY A 120 7.65 -3.96 2.10
C GLY A 120 6.78 -2.79 1.66
N LEU A 121 6.33 -2.03 2.65
CA LEU A 121 5.33 -0.98 2.50
C LEU A 121 5.96 0.40 2.31
N TRP A 122 5.41 1.16 1.38
CA TRP A 122 5.86 2.52 1.06
C TRP A 122 4.67 3.47 1.01
N LYS A 123 4.90 4.72 1.40
CA LYS A 123 3.84 5.71 1.58
C LYS A 123 4.24 7.07 1.02
N ALA A 124 3.30 7.70 0.37
CA ALA A 124 3.37 9.10 -0.02
C ALA A 124 2.22 9.92 0.59
#